data_3d9ec6877d8461a552c9d6eb87da00e0
#
_entry.id   3d9ec6877d8461a552c9d6eb87da00e0
#
_cell.length_a   1.000
_cell.length_b   1.000
_cell.length_c   1.000
_cell.angle_alpha   90.00
_cell.angle_beta   90.00
_cell.angle_gamma   90.00
#
_symmetry.space_group_name_H-M   'P 1'
#
loop_
_entity.id
_entity.type
_entity.pdbx_description
1 polymer ?
#
loop_
_entity_poly.entity_id
_entity_poly.type
_entity_poly.pdbx_seq_one_letter_code
_entity_poly.pdbx_strand_id
1 'polypeptide(L)'
;EGTWNRKLFTCPYHSWSYDTGGALVRAPVMEGAEGFDPAACNLPEIRSEVWEGFILANLDAGTAPFAPQVETYTRYFENFRLADLIVARTLEFEHGWNWKVLVENFMEAYHHIGVHPETFEPAFHARDSRVPESDGPWSILHMPSAHPDEPSILPPPPGLEDWQARDLFASVAFPHFLLGIQGASVLWYQLFPKGPDGLSLKIHICLPFWLKEAEDFDEIVEGTAQFATAIHMEDIAANDSVWAGLTAPMTGQGRLSPLEKSIWQMNQWWLDQMT
;
A
#
# COMPACT_ATOMS: atom_id res chain seq x y z
N GLU A 1 13.68 15.37 5.51
CA GLU A 1 13.62 13.94 5.20
C GLU A 1 15.02 13.43 4.85
N GLY A 2 15.30 12.14 5.07
CA GLY A 2 16.61 11.53 4.76
C GLY A 2 16.90 10.32 5.61
N THR A 3 18.03 9.67 5.29
CA THR A 3 18.54 8.51 6.03
C THR A 3 19.78 8.92 6.79
N TRP A 4 19.82 8.66 8.10
CA TRP A 4 20.95 8.99 8.95
C TRP A 4 21.30 7.84 9.89
N ASN A 5 22.58 7.78 10.28
CA ASN A 5 23.04 6.94 11.38
C ASN A 5 23.55 7.86 12.50
N ARG A 6 22.63 8.32 13.34
CA ARG A 6 22.95 9.26 14.45
C ARG A 6 22.33 8.76 15.75
N LYS A 7 22.97 9.13 16.85
CA LYS A 7 22.47 8.81 18.20
C LYS A 7 21.50 9.86 18.76
N LEU A 8 21.45 11.04 18.13
CA LEU A 8 20.61 12.17 18.55
C LEU A 8 19.90 12.77 17.36
N PHE A 9 18.65 13.16 17.58
CA PHE A 9 17.83 13.97 16.67
C PHE A 9 17.76 15.38 17.22
N THR A 10 18.18 16.36 16.43
CA THR A 10 18.14 17.77 16.84
C THR A 10 17.10 18.51 16.02
N CYS A 11 16.13 19.13 16.72
CA CYS A 11 15.14 19.99 16.12
C CYS A 11 15.80 21.23 15.51
N PRO A 12 15.56 21.56 14.25
CA PRO A 12 16.21 22.71 13.61
C PRO A 12 15.67 24.07 14.10
N TYR A 13 14.58 24.10 14.88
CA TYR A 13 13.97 25.34 15.34
C TYR A 13 14.74 25.94 16.54
N HIS A 14 14.83 25.20 17.66
CA HIS A 14 15.54 25.68 18.87
C HIS A 14 16.67 24.78 19.32
N SER A 15 17.13 23.86 18.48
CA SER A 15 18.22 22.91 18.75
C SER A 15 17.97 21.98 19.96
N TRP A 16 16.71 21.74 20.31
CA TRP A 16 16.39 20.70 21.27
C TRP A 16 16.79 19.35 20.68
N SER A 17 17.44 18.53 21.48
CA SER A 17 18.00 17.26 21.01
C SER A 17 17.44 16.11 21.82
N TYR A 18 17.02 15.08 21.12
CA TYR A 18 16.43 13.86 21.67
C TYR A 18 17.28 12.66 21.31
N ASP A 19 17.36 11.68 22.18
CA ASP A 19 17.97 10.40 21.87
C ASP A 19 17.05 9.52 21.02
N THR A 20 17.51 8.32 20.66
CA THR A 20 16.73 7.35 19.87
C THR A 20 15.57 6.74 20.64
N GLY A 21 15.50 6.87 21.95
CA GLY A 21 14.37 6.52 22.81
C GLY A 21 13.37 7.65 22.99
N GLY A 22 13.62 8.84 22.37
CA GLY A 22 12.73 10.01 22.47
C GLY A 22 12.96 10.86 23.73
N ALA A 23 13.93 10.53 24.60
CA ALA A 23 14.21 11.34 25.78
C ALA A 23 14.89 12.66 25.39
N LEU A 24 14.44 13.77 26.01
CA LEU A 24 15.08 15.08 25.83
C LEU A 24 16.46 15.10 26.50
N VAL A 25 17.51 15.20 25.69
CA VAL A 25 18.91 15.19 26.18
C VAL A 25 19.46 16.60 26.34
N ARG A 26 19.01 17.53 25.50
CA ARG A 26 19.50 18.92 25.50
C ARG A 26 18.41 19.89 25.08
N ALA A 27 18.25 20.95 25.88
CA ALA A 27 17.38 22.08 25.59
C ALA A 27 18.16 23.39 25.87
N PRO A 28 18.80 23.98 24.85
CA PRO A 28 19.63 25.18 25.06
C PRO A 28 18.81 26.34 25.63
N VAL A 29 19.45 27.09 26.57
CA VAL A 29 18.91 28.33 27.15
C VAL A 29 17.61 28.14 27.94
N MET A 30 17.36 26.91 28.45
CA MET A 30 16.21 26.60 29.29
C MET A 30 16.52 26.59 30.79
N GLU A 31 17.76 26.89 31.20
CA GLU A 31 18.25 26.79 32.58
C GLU A 31 17.57 27.77 33.55
N GLY A 32 16.94 28.82 33.03
CA GLY A 32 16.21 29.81 33.83
C GLY A 32 14.68 29.78 33.63
N ALA A 33 14.15 28.87 32.90
CA ALA A 33 12.72 28.77 32.62
C ALA A 33 12.00 28.20 33.85
N GLU A 34 11.09 28.98 34.42
CA GLU A 34 10.29 28.59 35.58
C GLU A 34 9.39 27.38 35.23
N GLY A 35 9.46 26.33 36.05
CA GLY A 35 8.66 25.10 35.86
C GLY A 35 9.13 24.19 34.73
N PHE A 36 10.28 24.47 34.11
CA PHE A 36 10.81 23.59 33.07
C PHE A 36 11.36 22.28 33.66
N ASP A 37 10.72 21.18 33.28
CA ASP A 37 11.19 19.82 33.58
C ASP A 37 11.55 19.09 32.26
N PRO A 38 12.85 18.83 32.00
CA PRO A 38 13.28 18.10 30.81
C PRO A 38 12.60 16.72 30.68
N ALA A 39 12.34 16.02 31.80
CA ALA A 39 11.72 14.69 31.77
C ALA A 39 10.26 14.72 31.29
N ALA A 40 9.58 15.86 31.48
CA ALA A 40 8.23 16.07 30.96
C ALA A 40 8.19 16.48 29.47
N CYS A 41 9.34 16.71 28.85
CA CYS A 41 9.46 17.17 27.46
C CYS A 41 9.96 16.12 26.49
N ASN A 42 9.83 14.85 26.84
CA ASN A 42 10.17 13.73 25.95
C ASN A 42 9.21 13.68 24.74
N LEU A 43 9.69 13.11 23.63
CA LEU A 43 8.81 12.80 22.50
C LEU A 43 7.76 11.76 22.91
N PRO A 44 6.52 11.89 22.43
CA PRO A 44 5.50 10.88 22.70
C PRO A 44 5.88 9.55 22.04
N GLU A 45 5.63 8.46 22.75
CA GLU A 45 5.80 7.12 22.20
C GLU A 45 4.65 6.83 21.24
N ILE A 46 5.01 6.37 20.04
CA ILE A 46 4.05 5.92 19.02
C ILE A 46 4.23 4.41 18.85
N ARG A 47 3.12 3.67 19.00
CA ARG A 47 3.12 2.24 18.76
C ARG A 47 3.52 1.97 17.32
N SER A 48 4.58 1.20 17.13
CA SER A 48 5.09 0.83 15.82
C SER A 48 5.45 -0.65 15.77
N GLU A 49 5.33 -1.22 14.57
CA GLU A 49 5.63 -2.62 14.30
C GLU A 49 6.28 -2.72 12.91
N VAL A 50 7.25 -3.61 12.75
CA VAL A 50 7.80 -3.95 11.45
C VAL A 50 7.14 -5.25 10.97
N TRP A 51 6.44 -5.20 9.85
CA TRP A 51 5.83 -6.34 9.22
C TRP A 51 6.33 -6.45 7.77
N GLU A 52 6.95 -7.58 7.42
CA GLU A 52 7.47 -7.85 6.07
C GLU A 52 8.27 -6.68 5.45
N GLY A 53 9.11 -6.02 6.27
CA GLY A 53 9.93 -4.87 5.87
C GLY A 53 9.22 -3.51 5.88
N PHE A 54 7.90 -3.48 6.05
CA PHE A 54 7.12 -2.25 6.19
C PHE A 54 7.04 -1.79 7.65
N ILE A 55 7.19 -0.49 7.87
CA ILE A 55 7.01 0.13 9.19
C ILE A 55 5.57 0.61 9.31
N LEU A 56 4.83 -0.01 10.21
CA LEU A 56 3.47 0.36 10.55
C LEU A 56 3.46 1.16 11.85
N ALA A 57 2.62 2.18 11.94
CA ALA A 57 2.47 3.00 13.14
C ALA A 57 0.99 3.24 13.43
N ASN A 58 0.63 3.26 14.72
CA ASN A 58 -0.72 3.56 15.17
C ASN A 58 -0.67 4.57 16.32
N LEU A 59 -1.51 5.61 16.24
CA LEU A 59 -1.62 6.64 17.29
C LEU A 59 -2.39 6.17 18.52
N ASP A 60 -3.17 5.08 18.39
CA ASP A 60 -3.79 4.41 19.54
C ASP A 60 -2.78 3.46 20.19
N ALA A 61 -2.30 3.83 21.37
CA ALA A 61 -1.38 3.00 22.16
C ALA A 61 -2.00 1.66 22.60
N GLY A 62 -3.34 1.57 22.64
CA GLY A 62 -4.10 0.37 23.03
C GLY A 62 -4.34 -0.61 21.87
N THR A 63 -3.98 -0.24 20.65
CA THR A 63 -4.21 -1.09 19.46
C THR A 63 -3.53 -2.46 19.58
N ALA A 64 -4.19 -3.51 19.12
CA ALA A 64 -3.60 -4.85 19.04
C ALA A 64 -2.44 -4.88 18.01
N PRO A 65 -1.45 -5.79 18.18
CA PRO A 65 -0.41 -5.99 17.19
C PRO A 65 -1.00 -6.33 15.81
N PHE A 66 -0.37 -5.82 14.74
CA PHE A 66 -0.84 -6.02 13.37
C PHE A 66 -0.59 -7.45 12.86
N ALA A 67 0.63 -7.97 13.01
CA ALA A 67 1.02 -9.25 12.44
C ALA A 67 0.10 -10.43 12.82
N PRO A 68 -0.37 -10.60 14.07
CA PRO A 68 -1.33 -11.66 14.40
C PRO A 68 -2.69 -11.52 13.72
N GLN A 69 -3.12 -10.29 13.38
CA GLN A 69 -4.40 -10.05 12.73
C GLN A 69 -4.39 -10.40 11.24
N VAL A 70 -3.20 -10.51 10.65
CA VAL A 70 -2.98 -10.79 9.22
C VAL A 70 -2.12 -12.04 8.99
N GLU A 71 -2.14 -13.01 9.91
CA GLU A 71 -1.28 -14.19 9.83
C GLU A 71 -1.53 -15.01 8.57
N THR A 72 -2.78 -15.25 8.19
CA THR A 72 -3.15 -15.98 6.97
C THR A 72 -2.76 -15.20 5.71
N TYR A 73 -2.94 -13.88 5.72
CA TYR A 73 -2.48 -12.99 4.65
C TYR A 73 -0.95 -13.05 4.51
N THR A 74 -0.20 -13.01 5.61
CA THR A 74 1.26 -13.12 5.61
C THR A 74 1.70 -14.45 4.99
N ARG A 75 1.09 -15.56 5.39
CA ARG A 75 1.39 -16.89 4.82
C ARG A 75 1.06 -16.99 3.33
N TYR A 76 0.04 -16.29 2.86
CA TYR A 76 -0.30 -16.26 1.43
C TYR A 76 0.83 -15.70 0.58
N PHE A 77 1.58 -14.73 1.12
CA PHE A 77 2.66 -14.04 0.43
C PHE A 77 4.08 -14.40 0.92
N GLU A 78 4.26 -15.41 1.76
CA GLU A 78 5.57 -15.75 2.35
C GLU A 78 6.66 -16.01 1.29
N ASN A 79 6.30 -16.68 0.18
CA ASN A 79 7.24 -16.99 -0.90
C ASN A 79 7.63 -15.78 -1.76
N PHE A 80 6.89 -14.67 -1.68
CA PHE A 80 7.21 -13.44 -2.39
C PHE A 80 8.31 -12.63 -1.71
N ARG A 81 8.69 -12.97 -0.47
CA ARG A 81 9.82 -12.39 0.26
C ARG A 81 9.74 -10.86 0.33
N LEU A 82 8.60 -10.33 0.76
CA LEU A 82 8.36 -8.89 0.79
C LEU A 82 9.40 -8.12 1.61
N ALA A 83 9.97 -8.72 2.65
CA ALA A 83 11.03 -8.12 3.47
C ALA A 83 12.35 -7.88 2.72
N ASP A 84 12.56 -8.52 1.58
CA ASP A 84 13.76 -8.38 0.75
C ASP A 84 13.63 -7.27 -0.33
N LEU A 85 12.50 -6.58 -0.36
CA LEU A 85 12.23 -5.53 -1.34
C LEU A 85 12.97 -4.22 -0.99
N ILE A 86 13.38 -3.51 -2.03
CA ILE A 86 13.83 -2.12 -1.95
C ILE A 86 12.89 -1.25 -2.78
N VAL A 87 12.68 -0.01 -2.37
CA VAL A 87 12.00 0.99 -3.20
C VAL A 87 12.96 1.46 -4.29
N ALA A 88 12.72 1.03 -5.53
CA ALA A 88 13.55 1.40 -6.68
C ALA A 88 13.15 2.77 -7.25
N ARG A 89 11.83 3.07 -7.27
CA ARG A 89 11.28 4.36 -7.74
C ARG A 89 9.98 4.68 -7.02
N THR A 90 9.64 5.95 -6.93
CA THR A 90 8.34 6.44 -6.46
C THR A 90 7.70 7.33 -7.52
N LEU A 91 6.44 7.05 -7.83
CA LEU A 91 5.56 7.89 -8.64
C LEU A 91 4.64 8.66 -7.69
N GLU A 92 4.32 9.92 -8.00
CA GLU A 92 3.47 10.76 -7.16
C GLU A 92 2.30 11.33 -7.97
N PHE A 93 1.10 11.27 -7.38
CA PHE A 93 -0.14 11.75 -8.00
C PHE A 93 -0.98 12.53 -7.01
N GLU A 94 -1.79 13.46 -7.51
CA GLU A 94 -2.76 14.24 -6.76
C GLU A 94 -4.15 14.06 -7.37
N HIS A 95 -5.14 13.78 -6.53
CA HIS A 95 -6.51 13.50 -6.97
C HIS A 95 -7.54 14.33 -6.21
N GLY A 96 -8.62 14.70 -6.91
CA GLY A 96 -9.75 15.48 -6.39
C GLY A 96 -10.93 14.60 -5.96
N TRP A 97 -10.68 13.39 -5.44
CA TRP A 97 -11.71 12.46 -4.98
C TRP A 97 -11.31 11.73 -3.70
N ASN A 98 -12.29 11.08 -3.08
CA ASN A 98 -12.07 10.38 -1.82
C ASN A 98 -11.16 9.17 -2.01
N TRP A 99 -10.25 8.95 -1.07
CA TRP A 99 -9.30 7.82 -1.08
C TRP A 99 -9.98 6.45 -1.20
N LYS A 100 -11.23 6.30 -0.72
CA LYS A 100 -11.99 5.04 -0.83
C LYS A 100 -12.30 4.67 -2.27
N VAL A 101 -12.46 5.66 -3.15
CA VAL A 101 -12.66 5.41 -4.59
C VAL A 101 -11.48 4.63 -5.16
N LEU A 102 -10.23 5.03 -4.83
CA LEU A 102 -9.04 4.29 -5.24
C LEU A 102 -9.01 2.88 -4.66
N VAL A 103 -9.29 2.75 -3.36
CA VAL A 103 -9.23 1.44 -2.69
C VAL A 103 -10.25 0.47 -3.29
N GLU A 104 -11.48 0.92 -3.52
CA GLU A 104 -12.54 0.10 -4.12
C GLU A 104 -12.19 -0.27 -5.56
N ASN A 105 -11.71 0.66 -6.38
CA ASN A 105 -11.22 0.39 -7.74
C ASN A 105 -10.06 -0.61 -7.74
N PHE A 106 -9.07 -0.43 -6.87
CA PHE A 106 -7.87 -1.29 -6.79
C PHE A 106 -8.17 -2.75 -6.45
N MET A 107 -9.21 -3.02 -5.66
CA MET A 107 -9.44 -4.34 -5.08
C MET A 107 -10.48 -5.20 -5.82
N GLU A 108 -10.88 -4.81 -7.04
CA GLU A 108 -11.83 -5.56 -7.86
C GLU A 108 -11.38 -5.61 -9.33
N ALA A 109 -11.89 -6.58 -10.10
CA ALA A 109 -11.54 -6.75 -11.51
C ALA A 109 -12.73 -6.48 -12.46
N TYR A 110 -13.89 -6.10 -11.95
CA TYR A 110 -15.09 -5.93 -12.77
C TYR A 110 -14.95 -4.77 -13.77
N HIS A 111 -14.24 -3.70 -13.37
CA HIS A 111 -13.98 -2.56 -14.25
C HIS A 111 -12.98 -2.86 -15.38
N HIS A 112 -12.15 -3.93 -15.27
CA HIS A 112 -11.15 -4.22 -16.30
C HIS A 112 -11.74 -4.36 -17.70
N ILE A 113 -12.93 -4.97 -17.81
CA ILE A 113 -13.64 -5.15 -19.08
C ILE A 113 -13.90 -3.81 -19.81
N GLY A 114 -14.13 -2.75 -19.06
CA GLY A 114 -14.48 -1.44 -19.60
C GLY A 114 -13.34 -0.41 -19.57
N VAL A 115 -12.49 -0.47 -18.56
CA VAL A 115 -11.42 0.51 -18.32
C VAL A 115 -10.09 0.03 -18.88
N HIS A 116 -9.78 -1.26 -18.78
CA HIS A 116 -8.50 -1.86 -19.18
C HIS A 116 -8.63 -2.92 -20.29
N PRO A 117 -9.45 -2.71 -21.35
CA PRO A 117 -9.71 -3.74 -22.36
C PRO A 117 -8.47 -4.12 -23.18
N GLU A 118 -7.47 -3.23 -23.27
CA GLU A 118 -6.24 -3.43 -24.05
C GLU A 118 -5.00 -3.64 -23.17
N THR A 119 -5.11 -3.40 -21.87
CA THR A 119 -3.98 -3.46 -20.92
C THR A 119 -4.08 -4.65 -19.99
N PHE A 120 -5.04 -4.68 -19.05
CA PHE A 120 -5.17 -5.79 -18.09
C PHE A 120 -5.98 -6.96 -18.62
N GLU A 121 -7.12 -6.72 -19.28
CA GLU A 121 -8.04 -7.79 -19.69
C GLU A 121 -7.40 -8.86 -20.59
N PRO A 122 -6.47 -8.54 -21.53
CA PRO A 122 -5.79 -9.57 -22.31
C PRO A 122 -4.85 -10.45 -21.51
N ALA A 123 -4.25 -9.92 -20.43
CA ALA A 123 -3.29 -10.65 -19.61
C ALA A 123 -3.94 -11.33 -18.39
N PHE A 124 -5.02 -10.73 -17.85
CA PHE A 124 -5.71 -11.19 -16.64
C PHE A 124 -7.22 -11.02 -16.84
N HIS A 125 -7.89 -12.08 -17.30
CA HIS A 125 -9.32 -11.99 -17.55
C HIS A 125 -10.11 -11.74 -16.27
N ALA A 126 -10.89 -10.67 -16.22
CA ALA A 126 -11.70 -10.30 -15.06
C ALA A 126 -12.56 -11.47 -14.54
N ARG A 127 -13.17 -12.25 -15.47
CA ARG A 127 -14.02 -13.40 -15.15
C ARG A 127 -13.32 -14.53 -14.39
N ASP A 128 -12.00 -14.64 -14.52
CA ASP A 128 -11.20 -15.72 -13.93
C ASP A 128 -10.62 -15.30 -12.56
N SER A 129 -10.82 -14.04 -12.18
CA SER A 129 -10.38 -13.53 -10.89
C SER A 129 -11.08 -14.23 -9.71
N ARG A 130 -10.36 -14.34 -8.60
CA ARG A 130 -10.80 -15.06 -7.40
C ARG A 130 -10.51 -14.23 -6.17
N VAL A 131 -11.44 -14.27 -5.21
CA VAL A 131 -11.27 -13.63 -3.90
C VAL A 131 -11.46 -14.70 -2.83
N PRO A 132 -10.39 -15.11 -2.11
CA PRO A 132 -10.50 -16.08 -1.03
C PRO A 132 -11.34 -15.53 0.13
N GLU A 133 -11.76 -16.41 1.03
CA GLU A 133 -12.33 -15.98 2.31
C GLU A 133 -11.24 -15.36 3.17
N SER A 134 -11.59 -14.26 3.82
CA SER A 134 -10.71 -13.56 4.75
C SER A 134 -11.09 -13.89 6.18
N ASP A 135 -10.10 -14.13 7.02
CA ASP A 135 -10.22 -14.36 8.46
C ASP A 135 -9.68 -13.17 9.29
N GLY A 136 -9.45 -12.04 8.65
CA GLY A 136 -8.89 -10.85 9.28
C GLY A 136 -9.16 -9.57 8.49
N PRO A 137 -8.51 -8.46 8.84
CA PRO A 137 -8.70 -7.17 8.19
C PRO A 137 -7.94 -7.09 6.85
N TRP A 138 -8.22 -8.00 5.94
CA TRP A 138 -7.54 -8.06 4.63
C TRP A 138 -8.44 -8.65 3.55
N SER A 139 -8.08 -8.38 2.29
CA SER A 139 -8.64 -9.07 1.11
C SER A 139 -7.56 -9.22 0.03
N ILE A 140 -7.71 -10.24 -0.81
CA ILE A 140 -6.84 -10.53 -1.94
C ILE A 140 -7.70 -10.77 -3.17
N LEU A 141 -7.48 -9.96 -4.21
CA LEU A 141 -7.94 -10.25 -5.54
C LEU A 141 -6.84 -11.00 -6.27
N HIS A 142 -7.03 -12.27 -6.53
CA HIS A 142 -6.12 -13.12 -7.30
C HIS A 142 -6.59 -13.18 -8.75
N MET A 143 -5.74 -12.76 -9.66
CA MET A 143 -5.97 -12.74 -11.10
C MET A 143 -5.00 -13.69 -11.79
N PRO A 144 -5.47 -14.89 -12.17
CA PRO A 144 -4.65 -15.85 -12.91
C PRO A 144 -4.21 -15.29 -14.27
N SER A 145 -2.96 -15.56 -14.65
CA SER A 145 -2.46 -15.19 -15.96
C SER A 145 -3.22 -15.91 -17.07
N ALA A 146 -3.63 -15.17 -18.11
CA ALA A 146 -4.20 -15.72 -19.33
C ALA A 146 -3.15 -16.50 -20.16
N HIS A 147 -1.86 -16.35 -19.84
CA HIS A 147 -0.73 -16.96 -20.54
C HIS A 147 0.08 -17.89 -19.62
N PRO A 148 -0.50 -19.01 -19.15
CA PRO A 148 0.12 -19.87 -18.13
C PRO A 148 1.41 -20.58 -18.60
N ASP A 149 1.63 -20.67 -19.91
CA ASP A 149 2.81 -21.31 -20.52
C ASP A 149 3.97 -20.33 -20.79
N GLU A 150 3.75 -19.03 -20.60
CA GLU A 150 4.80 -18.02 -20.79
C GLU A 150 5.66 -17.88 -19.52
N PRO A 151 6.95 -17.54 -19.64
CA PRO A 151 7.80 -17.28 -18.48
C PRO A 151 7.32 -16.01 -17.74
N SER A 152 7.65 -15.90 -16.45
CA SER A 152 7.47 -14.67 -15.70
C SER A 152 8.30 -13.52 -16.31
N ILE A 153 7.79 -12.30 -16.22
CA ILE A 153 8.45 -11.09 -16.78
C ILE A 153 9.81 -10.84 -16.12
N LEU A 154 9.89 -11.05 -14.81
CA LEU A 154 11.13 -10.91 -14.04
C LEU A 154 11.52 -12.25 -13.40
N PRO A 155 12.83 -12.47 -13.15
CA PRO A 155 13.28 -13.64 -12.39
C PRO A 155 12.58 -13.69 -11.02
N PRO A 156 11.80 -14.74 -10.73
CA PRO A 156 11.03 -14.81 -9.51
C PRO A 156 11.93 -15.02 -8.28
N PRO A 157 11.48 -14.62 -7.09
CA PRO A 157 12.12 -14.98 -5.83
C PRO A 157 12.29 -16.50 -5.70
N PRO A 158 13.39 -16.98 -5.09
CA PRO A 158 13.59 -18.40 -4.85
C PRO A 158 12.44 -18.98 -4.00
N GLY A 159 11.86 -20.10 -4.46
CA GLY A 159 10.77 -20.80 -3.79
C GLY A 159 9.37 -20.37 -4.23
N LEU A 160 9.27 -19.37 -5.11
CA LEU A 160 7.99 -19.01 -5.72
C LEU A 160 7.60 -20.05 -6.77
N GLU A 161 6.35 -20.51 -6.73
CA GLU A 161 5.84 -21.43 -7.75
C GLU A 161 5.59 -20.72 -9.08
N ASP A 162 5.66 -21.43 -10.19
CA ASP A 162 5.52 -20.85 -11.53
C ASP A 162 4.22 -20.07 -11.72
N TRP A 163 3.10 -20.56 -11.20
CA TRP A 163 1.83 -19.85 -11.27
C TRP A 163 1.83 -18.56 -10.43
N GLN A 164 2.47 -18.59 -9.24
CA GLN A 164 2.62 -17.38 -8.39
C GLN A 164 3.47 -16.31 -9.08
N ALA A 165 4.48 -16.73 -9.84
CA ALA A 165 5.36 -15.80 -10.55
C ALA A 165 4.67 -15.08 -11.73
N ARG A 166 3.61 -15.68 -12.29
CA ARG A 166 2.88 -15.13 -13.45
C ARG A 166 1.60 -14.41 -13.07
N ASP A 167 0.92 -14.89 -12.04
CA ASP A 167 -0.36 -14.34 -11.62
C ASP A 167 -0.20 -12.96 -10.98
N LEU A 168 -1.24 -12.15 -11.06
CA LEU A 168 -1.30 -10.83 -10.43
C LEU A 168 -2.20 -10.88 -9.19
N PHE A 169 -1.76 -10.23 -8.13
CA PHE A 169 -2.50 -10.11 -6.89
C PHE A 169 -2.67 -8.63 -6.55
N ALA A 170 -3.91 -8.14 -6.47
CA ALA A 170 -4.22 -6.88 -5.83
C ALA A 170 -4.68 -7.19 -4.41
N SER A 171 -3.86 -6.83 -3.42
CA SER A 171 -4.08 -7.17 -2.04
C SER A 171 -4.18 -5.94 -1.15
N VAL A 172 -5.06 -6.00 -0.18
CA VAL A 172 -5.34 -4.90 0.74
C VAL A 172 -5.34 -5.44 2.16
N ALA A 173 -4.51 -4.87 3.04
CA ALA A 173 -4.77 -4.91 4.48
C ALA A 173 -5.54 -3.62 4.84
N PHE A 174 -6.72 -3.82 5.43
CA PHE A 174 -7.67 -2.73 5.66
C PHE A 174 -7.15 -1.68 6.65
N PRO A 175 -7.43 -0.39 6.44
CA PRO A 175 -8.33 0.15 5.39
C PRO A 175 -7.63 0.47 4.05
N HIS A 176 -6.30 0.64 4.00
CA HIS A 176 -5.67 1.21 2.81
C HIS A 176 -4.17 0.86 2.64
N PHE A 177 -3.74 -0.28 3.14
CA PHE A 177 -2.41 -0.80 2.82
C PHE A 177 -2.52 -1.70 1.58
N LEU A 178 -2.15 -1.17 0.42
CA LEU A 178 -2.39 -1.80 -0.87
C LEU A 178 -1.09 -2.27 -1.53
N LEU A 179 -1.05 -3.52 -1.96
CA LEU A 179 0.05 -4.10 -2.70
C LEU A 179 -0.44 -4.76 -3.99
N GLY A 180 0.02 -4.26 -5.14
CA GLY A 180 -0.06 -4.96 -6.43
C GLY A 180 1.16 -5.85 -6.59
N ILE A 181 0.99 -7.16 -6.62
CA ILE A 181 2.11 -8.13 -6.57
C ILE A 181 2.07 -8.99 -7.83
N GLN A 182 3.16 -9.01 -8.60
CA GLN A 182 3.35 -9.92 -9.72
C GLN A 182 4.79 -10.43 -9.74
N GLY A 183 4.98 -11.70 -9.41
CA GLY A 183 6.31 -12.29 -9.35
C GLY A 183 7.27 -11.54 -8.44
N ALA A 184 8.34 -10.98 -9.03
CA ALA A 184 9.35 -10.21 -8.31
C ALA A 184 9.02 -8.72 -8.17
N SER A 185 7.95 -8.22 -8.82
CA SER A 185 7.57 -6.81 -8.77
C SER A 185 6.44 -6.58 -7.79
N VAL A 186 6.57 -5.56 -6.95
CA VAL A 186 5.52 -5.12 -6.05
C VAL A 186 5.31 -3.61 -6.19
N LEU A 187 4.08 -3.21 -6.43
CA LEU A 187 3.63 -1.83 -6.38
C LEU A 187 2.98 -1.58 -5.04
N TRP A 188 3.61 -0.78 -4.19
CA TRP A 188 3.03 -0.37 -2.91
C TRP A 188 2.38 1.00 -3.06
N TYR A 189 1.06 1.05 -2.86
CA TYR A 189 0.28 2.28 -2.90
C TYR A 189 0.18 2.87 -1.50
N GLN A 190 0.78 4.02 -1.31
CA GLN A 190 0.74 4.76 -0.04
C GLN A 190 -0.18 5.98 -0.20
N LEU A 191 -1.29 5.96 0.53
CA LEU A 191 -2.36 6.94 0.45
C LEU A 191 -2.24 7.99 1.55
N PHE A 192 -2.39 9.26 1.18
CA PHE A 192 -2.42 10.40 2.09
C PHE A 192 -3.72 11.18 1.87
N PRO A 193 -4.81 10.82 2.56
CA PRO A 193 -6.08 11.52 2.44
C PRO A 193 -5.96 13.01 2.81
N LYS A 194 -6.54 13.89 1.98
CA LYS A 194 -6.58 15.34 2.16
C LYS A 194 -8.02 15.82 2.35
N GLY A 195 -8.70 15.25 3.35
CA GLY A 195 -10.13 15.50 3.57
C GLY A 195 -11.02 14.54 2.77
N PRO A 196 -12.32 14.85 2.62
CA PRO A 196 -13.29 13.96 2.02
C PRO A 196 -13.14 13.81 0.50
N ASP A 197 -12.56 14.79 -0.16
CA ASP A 197 -12.51 14.96 -1.62
C ASP A 197 -11.08 15.21 -2.16
N GLY A 198 -10.06 14.75 -1.45
CA GLY A 198 -8.68 14.91 -1.87
C GLY A 198 -7.78 13.75 -1.43
N LEU A 199 -6.84 13.39 -2.30
CA LEU A 199 -5.86 12.33 -2.07
C LEU A 199 -4.52 12.68 -2.70
N SER A 200 -3.43 12.65 -1.91
CA SER A 200 -2.08 12.44 -2.44
C SER A 200 -1.78 10.96 -2.45
N LEU A 201 -1.26 10.47 -3.55
CA LEU A 201 -0.88 9.07 -3.74
C LEU A 201 0.60 8.97 -4.08
N LYS A 202 1.29 8.03 -3.42
CA LYS A 202 2.61 7.56 -3.86
C LYS A 202 2.50 6.10 -4.26
N ILE A 203 2.96 5.77 -5.46
CA ILE A 203 3.13 4.39 -5.92
C ILE A 203 4.62 4.09 -5.88
N HIS A 204 5.02 3.24 -4.96
CA HIS A 204 6.40 2.79 -4.81
C HIS A 204 6.60 1.52 -5.62
N ILE A 205 7.52 1.57 -6.58
CA ILE A 205 7.99 0.40 -7.32
C ILE A 205 9.02 -0.30 -6.44
N CYS A 206 8.65 -1.46 -5.93
CA CYS A 206 9.46 -2.26 -5.04
C CYS A 206 9.96 -3.50 -5.79
N LEU A 207 11.28 -3.69 -5.77
CA LEU A 207 11.96 -4.83 -6.41
C LEU A 207 12.89 -5.50 -5.40
N PRO A 208 13.16 -6.80 -5.53
CA PRO A 208 14.12 -7.48 -4.68
C PRO A 208 15.50 -6.84 -4.73
N PHE A 209 16.16 -6.70 -3.59
CA PHE A 209 17.46 -6.04 -3.48
C PHE A 209 18.54 -6.64 -4.38
N TRP A 210 18.48 -7.94 -4.67
CA TRP A 210 19.47 -8.62 -5.53
C TRP A 210 19.35 -8.24 -7.01
N LEU A 211 18.20 -7.73 -7.47
CA LEU A 211 18.06 -7.22 -8.83
C LEU A 211 18.82 -5.90 -9.04
N LYS A 212 19.19 -5.20 -7.98
CA LYS A 212 19.92 -3.93 -8.07
C LYS A 212 21.29 -4.07 -8.78
N GLU A 213 21.87 -5.26 -8.75
CA GLU A 213 23.16 -5.56 -9.41
C GLU A 213 22.97 -6.07 -10.85
N ALA A 214 21.74 -6.20 -11.36
CA ALA A 214 21.49 -6.62 -12.73
C ALA A 214 21.86 -5.49 -13.71
N GLU A 215 22.42 -5.85 -14.88
CA GLU A 215 22.85 -4.88 -15.89
C GLU A 215 21.67 -4.06 -16.46
N ASP A 216 20.48 -4.64 -16.49
CA ASP A 216 19.23 -4.05 -17.00
C ASP A 216 18.32 -3.49 -15.91
N PHE A 217 18.83 -3.31 -14.67
CA PHE A 217 18.01 -2.82 -13.53
C PHE A 217 17.26 -1.53 -13.82
N ASP A 218 17.93 -0.54 -14.42
CA ASP A 218 17.32 0.75 -14.73
C ASP A 218 16.22 0.62 -15.81
N GLU A 219 16.39 -0.31 -16.76
CA GLU A 219 15.38 -0.61 -17.78
C GLU A 219 14.15 -1.30 -17.18
N ILE A 220 14.36 -2.24 -16.24
CA ILE A 220 13.30 -2.90 -15.47
C ILE A 220 12.49 -1.85 -14.69
N VAL A 221 13.17 -0.96 -13.96
CA VAL A 221 12.53 0.11 -13.17
C VAL A 221 11.72 1.04 -14.07
N GLU A 222 12.29 1.45 -15.20
CA GLU A 222 11.62 2.34 -16.15
C GLU A 222 10.39 1.67 -16.79
N GLY A 223 10.51 0.44 -17.25
CA GLY A 223 9.41 -0.32 -17.83
C GLY A 223 8.27 -0.52 -16.84
N THR A 224 8.58 -0.88 -15.59
CA THR A 224 7.59 -1.02 -14.51
C THR A 224 6.91 0.32 -14.22
N ALA A 225 7.66 1.43 -14.21
CA ALA A 225 7.12 2.77 -13.98
C ALA A 225 6.16 3.21 -15.09
N GLN A 226 6.52 2.93 -16.34
CA GLN A 226 5.68 3.24 -17.50
C GLN A 226 4.39 2.44 -17.47
N PHE A 227 4.45 1.15 -17.18
CA PHE A 227 3.28 0.30 -17.04
C PHE A 227 2.37 0.76 -15.90
N ALA A 228 2.91 0.96 -14.70
CA ALA A 228 2.14 1.43 -13.54
C ALA A 228 1.49 2.79 -13.81
N THR A 229 2.20 3.70 -14.51
CA THR A 229 1.65 5.01 -14.89
C THR A 229 0.53 4.86 -15.90
N ALA A 230 0.68 4.03 -16.93
CA ALA A 230 -0.33 3.84 -17.97
C ALA A 230 -1.64 3.31 -17.38
N ILE A 231 -1.58 2.25 -16.56
CA ILE A 231 -2.74 1.70 -15.86
C ILE A 231 -3.40 2.74 -14.97
N HIS A 232 -2.62 3.44 -14.15
CA HIS A 232 -3.16 4.45 -13.26
C HIS A 232 -3.85 5.60 -14.00
N MET A 233 -3.33 6.01 -15.16
CA MET A 233 -3.96 7.04 -16.00
C MET A 233 -5.30 6.61 -16.60
N GLU A 234 -5.48 5.33 -16.91
CA GLU A 234 -6.78 4.76 -17.32
C GLU A 234 -7.77 4.82 -16.14
N ASP A 235 -7.33 4.44 -14.95
CA ASP A 235 -8.14 4.48 -13.72
C ASP A 235 -8.57 5.89 -13.31
N ILE A 236 -7.73 6.90 -13.50
CA ILE A 236 -8.06 8.29 -13.13
C ILE A 236 -9.35 8.73 -13.81
N ALA A 237 -9.51 8.50 -15.12
CA ALA A 237 -10.69 8.92 -15.85
C ALA A 237 -11.97 8.22 -15.35
N ALA A 238 -11.85 6.93 -15.00
CA ALA A 238 -12.93 6.15 -14.41
C ALA A 238 -13.28 6.67 -13.02
N ASN A 239 -12.28 6.87 -12.15
CA ASN A 239 -12.46 7.32 -10.77
C ASN A 239 -13.01 8.76 -10.68
N ASP A 240 -12.61 9.66 -11.57
CA ASP A 240 -13.22 11.00 -11.71
C ASP A 240 -14.73 10.89 -12.00
N SER A 241 -15.11 10.00 -12.91
CA SER A 241 -16.51 9.76 -13.26
C SER A 241 -17.30 9.10 -12.12
N VAL A 242 -16.70 8.13 -11.43
CA VAL A 242 -17.29 7.49 -10.24
C VAL A 242 -17.51 8.53 -9.15
N TRP A 243 -16.53 9.38 -8.85
CA TRP A 243 -16.65 10.41 -7.83
C TRP A 243 -17.72 11.43 -8.16
N ALA A 244 -17.81 11.88 -9.42
CA ALA A 244 -18.87 12.77 -9.87
C ALA A 244 -20.27 12.10 -9.72
N GLY A 245 -20.38 10.81 -10.00
CA GLY A 245 -21.60 10.03 -9.79
C GLY A 245 -21.96 9.93 -8.30
N LEU A 246 -21.01 9.55 -7.44
CA LEU A 246 -21.23 9.36 -5.99
C LEU A 246 -21.67 10.66 -5.29
N THR A 247 -21.20 11.81 -5.77
CA THR A 247 -21.55 13.13 -5.20
C THR A 247 -22.78 13.76 -5.83
N ALA A 248 -23.38 13.11 -6.84
CA ALA A 248 -24.59 13.62 -7.49
C ALA A 248 -25.83 13.49 -6.59
N PRO A 249 -26.79 14.48 -6.61
CA PRO A 249 -27.94 14.48 -5.72
C PRO A 249 -28.90 13.27 -5.88
N MET A 250 -28.85 12.60 -7.02
CA MET A 250 -29.75 11.49 -7.36
C MET A 250 -29.09 10.11 -7.25
N THR A 251 -27.89 10.04 -6.67
CA THR A 251 -27.18 8.76 -6.53
C THR A 251 -27.90 7.83 -5.57
N GLY A 252 -28.22 6.63 -6.06
CA GLY A 252 -28.79 5.53 -5.29
C GLY A 252 -27.74 4.47 -4.92
N GLN A 253 -28.16 3.48 -4.12
CA GLN A 253 -27.32 2.33 -3.79
C GLN A 253 -27.30 1.34 -4.97
N GLY A 254 -26.09 0.96 -5.43
CA GLY A 254 -25.85 -0.11 -6.39
C GLY A 254 -25.83 -1.50 -5.75
N ARG A 255 -25.61 -2.51 -6.58
CA ARG A 255 -25.36 -3.89 -6.17
C ARG A 255 -23.94 -4.26 -6.57
N LEU A 256 -23.23 -4.95 -5.69
CA LEU A 256 -21.91 -5.49 -6.01
C LEU A 256 -22.05 -6.72 -6.90
N SER A 257 -21.18 -6.83 -7.89
CA SER A 257 -20.94 -8.02 -8.67
C SER A 257 -20.23 -9.09 -7.82
N PRO A 258 -20.35 -10.39 -8.14
CA PRO A 258 -19.46 -11.40 -7.53
C PRO A 258 -17.97 -11.12 -7.70
N LEU A 259 -17.56 -10.35 -8.74
CA LEU A 259 -16.18 -9.92 -8.98
C LEU A 259 -15.72 -8.82 -8.01
N GLU A 260 -16.64 -8.20 -7.28
CA GLU A 260 -16.41 -7.15 -6.27
C GLU A 260 -16.47 -7.69 -4.83
N LYS A 261 -16.25 -8.99 -4.64
CA LYS A 261 -16.28 -9.63 -3.31
C LYS A 261 -15.31 -8.98 -2.31
N SER A 262 -14.16 -8.48 -2.77
CA SER A 262 -13.19 -7.79 -1.91
C SER A 262 -13.78 -6.52 -1.31
N ILE A 263 -14.55 -5.74 -2.08
CA ILE A 263 -15.25 -4.55 -1.59
C ILE A 263 -16.27 -4.96 -0.51
N TRP A 264 -17.00 -6.06 -0.74
CA TRP A 264 -17.93 -6.58 0.25
C TRP A 264 -17.23 -6.96 1.56
N GLN A 265 -16.06 -7.65 1.50
CA GLN A 265 -15.26 -8.01 2.68
C GLN A 265 -14.82 -6.77 3.46
N MET A 266 -14.34 -5.72 2.78
CA MET A 266 -13.97 -4.47 3.40
C MET A 266 -15.18 -3.77 4.05
N ASN A 267 -16.34 -3.79 3.39
CA ASN A 267 -17.56 -3.19 3.93
C ASN A 267 -18.05 -3.92 5.19
N GLN A 268 -17.91 -5.27 5.27
CA GLN A 268 -18.21 -6.00 6.50
C GLN A 268 -17.26 -5.58 7.62
N TRP A 269 -15.95 -5.52 7.33
CA TRP A 269 -14.97 -5.04 8.31
C TRP A 269 -15.28 -3.62 8.82
N TRP A 270 -15.68 -2.70 7.92
CA TRP A 270 -16.10 -1.35 8.34
C TRP A 270 -17.31 -1.36 9.28
N LEU A 271 -18.31 -2.18 8.99
CA LEU A 271 -19.48 -2.31 9.87
C LEU A 271 -19.08 -2.78 11.27
N ASP A 272 -18.18 -3.76 11.35
CA ASP A 272 -17.68 -4.28 12.62
C ASP A 272 -16.87 -3.23 13.42
N GLN A 273 -16.16 -2.32 12.73
CA GLN A 273 -15.42 -1.22 13.40
C GLN A 273 -16.34 -0.09 13.91
N MET A 274 -17.54 0.04 13.36
CA MET A 274 -18.49 1.11 13.72
C MET A 274 -19.53 0.68 14.75
N THR A 275 -19.64 -0.59 15.09
CA THR A 275 -20.59 -1.13 16.07
C THR A 275 -19.93 -1.48 17.38
#